data_366347a0ed37a490671b5741b284c769
#
_entry.id   366347a0ed37a490671b5741b284c769
#
_cell.length_a   1.000
_cell.length_b   1.000
_cell.length_c   1.000
_cell.angle_alpha   90.00
_cell.angle_beta   90.00
_cell.angle_gamma   90.00
#
_symmetry.space_group_name_H-M   'P 1'
#
loop_
_entity.id
_entity.type
_entity.pdbx_description
1 polymer ?
#
loop_
_entity_poly.entity_id
_entity_poly.type
_entity_poly.pdbx_seq_one_letter_code
_entity_poly.pdbx_strand_id
1 'polypeptide(L)'
;TAVIMLGDEEIHLVAMPSKEKKFPCFWCFSVPSGLYDSCLRMLNTRCLSIVFDLDETLIVANTMKSFEDRIEALKSWISREMDPVRINGMSAELKRYMDDRMLLKQYIDNDYAFDNGVLLKAQPEEVRPTSDGQEKVCRPVIRLPEKNTVLTRIKPE
;
A
#
# COMPACT_ATOMS: atom_id res chain seq x y z
N THR A 1 21.06 -11.31 -14.87
CA THR A 1 19.89 -12.20 -14.87
C THR A 1 20.30 -13.50 -15.53
N ALA A 2 20.00 -14.63 -14.93
CA ALA A 2 20.19 -15.96 -15.53
C ALA A 2 18.82 -16.62 -15.67
N VAL A 3 18.66 -17.44 -16.71
CA VAL A 3 17.43 -18.19 -16.94
C VAL A 3 17.80 -19.68 -16.97
N ILE A 4 17.03 -20.47 -16.22
CA ILE A 4 17.19 -21.91 -16.13
C ILE A 4 15.88 -22.54 -16.60
N MET A 5 15.97 -23.47 -17.56
CA MET A 5 14.80 -24.22 -18.01
C MET A 5 14.56 -25.42 -17.08
N LEU A 6 13.33 -25.55 -16.62
CA LEU A 6 12.89 -26.66 -15.78
C LEU A 6 11.55 -27.21 -16.33
N GLY A 7 11.63 -28.22 -17.19
CA GLY A 7 10.45 -28.70 -17.91
C GLY A 7 9.88 -27.63 -18.83
N ASP A 8 8.59 -27.33 -18.66
CA ASP A 8 7.87 -26.32 -19.45
C ASP A 8 7.93 -24.91 -18.81
N GLU A 9 8.78 -24.70 -17.82
CA GLU A 9 8.92 -23.43 -17.13
C GLU A 9 10.33 -22.85 -17.26
N GLU A 10 10.40 -21.53 -17.31
CA GLU A 10 11.63 -20.73 -17.23
C GLU A 10 11.76 -20.16 -15.82
N ILE A 11 12.83 -20.49 -15.11
CA ILE A 11 13.18 -19.90 -13.83
C ILE A 11 14.15 -18.75 -14.07
N HIS A 12 13.71 -17.53 -13.78
CA HIS A 12 14.50 -16.33 -13.89
C HIS A 12 15.16 -16.00 -12.55
N LEU A 13 16.48 -15.87 -12.55
CA LEU A 13 17.30 -15.51 -11.39
C LEU A 13 17.82 -14.07 -11.55
N VAL A 14 17.48 -13.22 -10.60
CA VAL A 14 17.94 -11.84 -10.55
C VAL A 14 18.85 -11.66 -9.34
N ALA A 15 20.13 -11.33 -9.60
CA ALA A 15 21.09 -11.08 -8.53
C ALA A 15 20.66 -9.88 -7.68
N MET A 16 20.69 -10.03 -6.38
CA MET A 16 20.36 -8.99 -5.41
C MET A 16 21.54 -8.73 -4.48
N PRO A 17 21.70 -7.48 -4.00
CA PRO A 17 22.71 -7.19 -2.99
C PRO A 17 22.39 -7.93 -1.68
N SER A 18 23.36 -8.70 -1.18
CA SER A 18 23.26 -9.38 0.11
C SER A 18 23.68 -8.43 1.24
N LYS A 19 22.88 -8.34 2.31
CA LYS A 19 23.22 -7.54 3.52
C LYS A 19 24.55 -7.96 4.15
N GLU A 20 24.84 -9.24 4.16
CA GLU A 20 26.04 -9.78 4.82
C GLU A 20 27.25 -9.93 3.90
N LYS A 21 27.09 -9.73 2.58
CA LYS A 21 28.12 -9.89 1.53
C LYS A 21 28.86 -11.25 1.53
N LYS A 22 28.38 -12.22 2.30
CA LYS A 22 29.01 -13.54 2.45
C LYS A 22 28.56 -14.54 1.39
N PHE A 23 27.28 -14.44 0.97
CA PHE A 23 26.69 -15.35 0.00
C PHE A 23 25.97 -14.58 -1.09
N PRO A 24 25.99 -15.07 -2.35
CA PRO A 24 25.16 -14.52 -3.40
C PRO A 24 23.68 -14.69 -3.05
N CYS A 25 22.90 -13.64 -3.24
CA CYS A 25 21.46 -13.64 -3.02
C CYS A 25 20.76 -13.40 -4.35
N PHE A 26 19.70 -14.16 -4.62
CA PHE A 26 18.94 -14.05 -5.86
C PHE A 26 17.45 -13.98 -5.54
N TRP A 27 16.78 -13.09 -6.25
CA TRP A 27 15.34 -13.17 -6.41
C TRP A 27 15.03 -14.06 -7.59
N CYS A 28 14.06 -14.96 -7.45
CA CYS A 28 13.70 -15.85 -8.52
C CYS A 28 12.18 -15.89 -8.72
N PHE A 29 11.77 -16.05 -9.97
CA PHE A 29 10.38 -16.26 -10.36
C PHE A 29 10.31 -17.26 -11.50
N SER A 30 9.21 -17.98 -11.59
CA SER A 30 8.92 -18.95 -12.63
C SER A 30 7.84 -18.42 -13.57
N VAL A 31 8.01 -18.65 -14.86
CA VAL A 31 7.02 -18.36 -15.89
C VAL A 31 6.96 -19.51 -16.89
N PRO A 32 5.80 -19.75 -17.53
CA PRO A 32 5.72 -20.68 -18.65
C PRO A 32 6.72 -20.35 -19.75
N SER A 33 7.32 -21.37 -20.35
CA SER A 33 8.35 -21.21 -21.40
C SER A 33 7.83 -20.34 -22.55
N GLY A 34 8.64 -19.37 -22.95
CA GLY A 34 8.33 -18.41 -24.01
C GLY A 34 7.40 -17.24 -23.61
N LEU A 35 6.80 -17.28 -22.42
CA LEU A 35 5.92 -16.18 -21.98
C LEU A 35 6.71 -14.89 -21.77
N TYR A 36 7.88 -14.98 -21.15
CA TYR A 36 8.72 -13.80 -20.89
C TYR A 36 9.15 -13.12 -22.19
N ASP A 37 9.62 -13.90 -23.18
CA ASP A 37 10.02 -13.37 -24.50
C ASP A 37 8.82 -12.75 -25.25
N SER A 38 7.66 -13.39 -25.17
CA SER A 38 6.43 -12.86 -25.75
C SER A 38 6.02 -11.52 -25.14
N CYS A 39 6.09 -11.39 -23.81
CA CYS A 39 5.83 -10.12 -23.12
C CYS A 39 6.82 -9.03 -23.52
N LEU A 40 8.12 -9.35 -23.61
CA LEU A 40 9.14 -8.39 -24.08
C LEU A 40 8.89 -7.93 -25.51
N ARG A 41 8.50 -8.83 -26.41
CA ARG A 41 8.14 -8.47 -27.78
C ARG A 41 6.94 -7.54 -27.82
N MET A 42 5.89 -7.83 -27.06
CA MET A 42 4.71 -6.96 -26.94
C MET A 42 5.06 -5.56 -26.40
N LEU A 43 5.93 -5.47 -25.40
CA LEU A 43 6.43 -4.18 -24.89
C LEU A 43 7.22 -3.41 -25.97
N ASN A 44 8.12 -4.08 -26.68
CA ASN A 44 8.93 -3.47 -27.75
C ASN A 44 8.07 -2.98 -28.92
N THR A 45 6.98 -3.66 -29.23
CA THR A 45 6.02 -3.25 -30.27
C THR A 45 4.99 -2.24 -29.78
N ARG A 46 5.05 -1.83 -28.48
CA ARG A 46 4.09 -0.94 -27.83
C ARG A 46 2.62 -1.46 -27.89
N CYS A 47 2.46 -2.76 -28.00
CA CYS A 47 1.15 -3.42 -28.03
C CYS A 47 0.67 -3.86 -26.64
N LEU A 48 1.50 -3.68 -25.59
CA LEU A 48 1.16 -4.04 -24.22
C LEU A 48 0.68 -2.82 -23.45
N SER A 49 -0.52 -2.93 -22.90
CA SER A 49 -1.01 -2.02 -21.88
C SER A 49 -0.82 -2.66 -20.50
N ILE A 50 -0.15 -1.96 -19.61
CA ILE A 50 0.02 -2.41 -18.22
C ILE A 50 -1.00 -1.65 -17.37
N VAL A 51 -1.91 -2.39 -16.75
CA VAL A 51 -2.89 -1.85 -15.79
C VAL A 51 -2.37 -2.17 -14.40
N PHE A 52 -2.14 -1.14 -13.60
CA PHE A 52 -1.82 -1.30 -12.19
C PHE A 52 -3.08 -1.09 -11.37
N ASP A 53 -3.36 -2.02 -10.48
CA ASP A 53 -4.29 -1.74 -9.40
C ASP A 53 -3.66 -0.71 -8.47
N LEU A 54 -4.37 0.38 -8.20
CA LEU A 54 -3.88 1.45 -7.38
C LEU A 54 -3.94 1.08 -5.89
N ASP A 55 -5.04 0.45 -5.49
CA ASP A 55 -5.27 0.04 -4.11
C ASP A 55 -4.39 -1.17 -3.78
N GLU A 56 -3.74 -1.14 -2.63
CA GLU A 56 -2.84 -2.18 -2.11
C GLU A 56 -1.59 -2.46 -2.97
N THR A 57 -1.56 -2.02 -4.24
CA THR A 57 -0.40 -2.19 -5.13
C THR A 57 0.54 -0.98 -5.10
N LEU A 58 0.01 0.22 -5.25
CA LEU A 58 0.77 1.48 -5.27
C LEU A 58 0.54 2.31 -4.02
N ILE A 59 -0.68 2.28 -3.49
CA ILE A 59 -1.07 2.96 -2.26
C ILE A 59 -1.93 2.03 -1.40
N VAL A 60 -1.90 2.24 -0.09
CA VAL A 60 -2.84 1.62 0.83
C VAL A 60 -3.87 2.68 1.23
N ALA A 61 -5.07 2.57 0.68
CA ALA A 61 -6.18 3.45 1.03
C ALA A 61 -7.02 2.83 2.14
N ASN A 62 -7.11 3.51 3.29
CA ASN A 62 -7.91 3.08 4.41
C ASN A 62 -9.13 3.98 4.59
N THR A 63 -10.30 3.37 4.68
CA THR A 63 -11.56 4.03 5.01
C THR A 63 -11.92 3.78 6.48
N MET A 64 -12.87 4.54 7.01
CA MET A 64 -13.42 4.28 8.35
C MET A 64 -13.88 2.84 8.50
N LYS A 65 -14.59 2.33 7.49
CA LYS A 65 -15.10 0.96 7.49
C LYS A 65 -13.96 -0.07 7.46
N SER A 66 -12.93 0.13 6.61
CA SER A 66 -11.81 -0.81 6.54
C SER A 66 -11.04 -0.89 7.87
N PHE A 67 -10.91 0.23 8.59
CA PHE A 67 -10.36 0.20 9.94
C PHE A 67 -11.25 -0.57 10.93
N GLU A 68 -12.56 -0.37 10.88
CA GLU A 68 -13.51 -1.08 11.75
C GLU A 68 -13.47 -2.58 11.51
N ASP A 69 -13.49 -3.02 10.25
CA ASP A 69 -13.42 -4.44 9.88
C ASP A 69 -12.10 -5.08 10.36
N ARG A 70 -10.97 -4.39 10.20
CA ARG A 70 -9.66 -4.88 10.67
C ARG A 70 -9.56 -4.93 12.19
N ILE A 71 -10.08 -3.92 12.89
CA ILE A 71 -10.13 -3.88 14.36
C ILE A 71 -10.96 -5.04 14.90
N GLU A 72 -12.13 -5.30 14.31
CA GLU A 72 -12.98 -6.42 14.71
C GLU A 72 -12.34 -7.78 14.45
N ALA A 73 -11.74 -7.96 13.29
CA ALA A 73 -10.99 -9.17 12.95
C ALA A 73 -9.84 -9.43 13.94
N LEU A 74 -9.02 -8.41 14.24
CA LEU A 74 -7.92 -8.55 15.20
C LEU A 74 -8.41 -8.88 16.60
N LYS A 75 -9.48 -8.25 17.10
CA LYS A 75 -10.09 -8.59 18.38
C LYS A 75 -10.54 -10.06 18.43
N SER A 76 -11.17 -10.54 17.35
CA SER A 76 -11.59 -11.93 17.24
C SER A 76 -10.40 -12.90 17.20
N TRP A 77 -9.31 -12.56 16.53
CA TRP A 77 -8.11 -13.40 16.50
C TRP A 77 -7.39 -13.42 17.85
N ILE A 78 -7.21 -12.26 18.50
CA ILE A 78 -6.59 -12.17 19.83
C ILE A 78 -7.36 -13.03 20.85
N SER A 79 -8.69 -13.07 20.78
CA SER A 79 -9.51 -13.85 21.71
C SER A 79 -9.35 -15.38 21.56
N ARG A 80 -8.80 -15.84 20.44
CA ARG A 80 -8.60 -17.28 20.13
C ARG A 80 -7.14 -17.71 20.17
N GLU A 81 -6.21 -16.75 20.20
CA GLU A 81 -4.78 -17.03 20.20
C GLU A 81 -4.31 -17.39 21.61
N MET A 82 -3.40 -18.36 21.69
CA MET A 82 -2.82 -18.81 22.95
C MET A 82 -1.34 -18.44 23.10
N ASP A 83 -0.67 -18.08 22.00
CA ASP A 83 0.74 -17.69 22.03
C ASP A 83 0.89 -16.24 22.51
N PRO A 84 1.56 -15.99 23.66
CA PRO A 84 1.73 -14.65 24.19
C PRO A 84 2.48 -13.69 23.25
N VAL A 85 3.42 -14.21 22.46
CA VAL A 85 4.20 -13.38 21.51
C VAL A 85 3.32 -12.88 20.39
N ARG A 86 2.46 -13.74 19.85
CA ARG A 86 1.48 -13.37 18.82
C ARG A 86 0.42 -12.44 19.36
N ILE A 87 -0.10 -12.70 20.56
CA ILE A 87 -1.06 -11.82 21.23
C ILE A 87 -0.48 -10.42 21.38
N ASN A 88 0.78 -10.30 21.82
CA ASN A 88 1.43 -8.99 21.97
C ASN A 88 1.58 -8.27 20.62
N GLY A 89 2.01 -8.96 19.58
CA GLY A 89 2.12 -8.41 18.23
C GLY A 89 0.78 -7.92 17.67
N MET A 90 -0.27 -8.77 17.77
CA MET A 90 -1.61 -8.40 17.32
C MET A 90 -2.22 -7.25 18.16
N SER A 91 -1.92 -7.19 19.45
CA SER A 91 -2.39 -6.11 20.32
C SER A 91 -1.74 -4.77 19.98
N ALA A 92 -0.44 -4.77 19.64
CA ALA A 92 0.25 -3.58 19.16
C ALA A 92 -0.34 -3.08 17.83
N GLU A 93 -0.64 -4.00 16.92
CA GLU A 93 -1.28 -3.69 15.64
C GLU A 93 -2.71 -3.18 15.82
N LEU A 94 -3.48 -3.79 16.72
CA LEU A 94 -4.82 -3.34 17.07
C LEU A 94 -4.81 -1.89 17.59
N LYS A 95 -3.86 -1.56 18.47
CA LYS A 95 -3.69 -0.20 18.98
C LYS A 95 -3.41 0.77 17.82
N ARG A 96 -2.50 0.42 16.91
CA ARG A 96 -2.17 1.24 15.75
C ARG A 96 -3.40 1.54 14.88
N TYR A 97 -4.21 0.53 14.55
CA TYR A 97 -5.45 0.75 13.77
C TYR A 97 -6.47 1.60 14.51
N MET A 98 -6.58 1.47 15.84
CA MET A 98 -7.45 2.32 16.63
C MET A 98 -7.00 3.78 16.63
N ASP A 99 -5.69 4.03 16.74
CA ASP A 99 -5.11 5.37 16.72
C ASP A 99 -5.29 6.02 15.33
N ASP A 100 -5.01 5.29 14.26
CA ASP A 100 -5.18 5.77 12.88
C ASP A 100 -6.65 6.04 12.53
N ARG A 101 -7.58 5.16 12.99
CA ARG A 101 -9.02 5.39 12.85
C ARG A 101 -9.47 6.65 13.59
N MET A 102 -8.92 6.91 14.78
CA MET A 102 -9.23 8.11 15.55
C MET A 102 -8.76 9.38 14.83
N LEU A 103 -7.57 9.38 14.26
CA LEU A 103 -7.06 10.49 13.46
C LEU A 103 -7.95 10.75 12.24
N LEU A 104 -8.32 9.70 11.51
CA LEU A 104 -9.20 9.81 10.35
C LEU A 104 -10.58 10.37 10.77
N LYS A 105 -11.13 9.91 11.89
CA LYS A 105 -12.40 10.42 12.43
C LYS A 105 -12.32 11.91 12.78
N GLN A 106 -11.27 12.33 13.48
CA GLN A 106 -11.08 13.76 13.82
C GLN A 106 -11.04 14.62 12.56
N TYR A 107 -10.31 14.15 11.53
CA TYR A 107 -10.23 14.84 10.25
C TYR A 107 -11.60 14.94 9.55
N ILE A 108 -12.38 13.85 9.53
CA ILE A 108 -13.71 13.83 8.91
C ILE A 108 -14.67 14.79 9.62
N ASP A 109 -14.65 14.79 10.95
CA ASP A 109 -15.61 15.54 11.75
C ASP A 109 -15.28 17.05 11.83
N ASN A 110 -13.98 17.42 11.77
CA ASN A 110 -13.56 18.77 12.17
C ASN A 110 -12.52 19.43 11.24
N ASP A 111 -12.11 18.81 10.17
CA ASP A 111 -11.03 19.29 9.28
C ASP A 111 -9.67 19.51 9.99
N TYR A 112 -9.45 18.83 11.11
CA TYR A 112 -8.17 18.79 11.80
C TYR A 112 -7.89 17.38 12.34
N ALA A 113 -6.61 17.10 12.63
CA ALA A 113 -6.20 15.91 13.38
C ALA A 113 -5.20 16.32 14.46
N PHE A 114 -5.26 15.66 15.60
CA PHE A 114 -4.33 15.85 16.70
C PHE A 114 -3.40 14.64 16.76
N ASP A 115 -2.14 14.82 16.37
CA ASP A 115 -1.13 13.75 16.34
C ASP A 115 0.10 14.17 17.13
N ASN A 116 0.60 13.29 18.00
CA ASN A 116 1.79 13.51 18.84
C ASN A 116 1.83 14.87 19.57
N GLY A 117 0.69 15.36 20.07
CA GLY A 117 0.62 16.64 20.74
C GLY A 117 0.54 17.86 19.82
N VAL A 118 0.48 17.68 18.52
CA VAL A 118 0.41 18.74 17.52
C VAL A 118 -0.96 18.75 16.86
N LEU A 119 -1.58 19.93 16.81
CA LEU A 119 -2.82 20.14 16.06
C LEU A 119 -2.49 20.45 14.60
N LEU A 120 -2.90 19.58 13.71
CA LEU A 120 -2.73 19.69 12.27
C LEU A 120 -4.07 20.05 11.63
N LYS A 121 -4.12 21.18 10.92
CA LYS A 121 -5.32 21.63 10.20
C LYS A 121 -5.24 21.24 8.74
N ALA A 122 -6.38 20.87 8.16
CA ALA A 122 -6.48 20.59 6.75
C ALA A 122 -6.11 21.82 5.91
N GLN A 123 -5.27 21.60 4.90
CA GLN A 123 -4.89 22.61 3.93
C GLN A 123 -5.55 22.29 2.58
N PRO A 124 -6.06 23.28 1.85
CA PRO A 124 -6.58 23.03 0.51
C PRO A 124 -5.42 22.68 -0.42
N GLU A 125 -5.48 21.51 -1.02
CA GLU A 125 -4.53 21.06 -2.03
C GLU A 125 -5.22 20.96 -3.39
N GLU A 126 -4.62 21.57 -4.40
CA GLU A 126 -5.13 21.53 -5.77
C GLU A 126 -4.76 20.20 -6.41
N VAL A 127 -5.76 19.40 -6.76
CA VAL A 127 -5.59 18.17 -7.52
C VAL A 127 -5.87 18.47 -8.99
N ARG A 128 -4.83 18.36 -9.83
CA ARG A 128 -4.99 18.51 -11.27
C ARG A 128 -5.57 17.23 -11.86
N PRO A 129 -6.73 17.27 -12.52
CA PRO A 129 -7.22 16.13 -13.27
C PRO A 129 -6.27 15.82 -14.44
N THR A 130 -6.10 14.54 -14.73
CA THR A 130 -5.21 14.03 -15.80
C THR A 130 -5.75 14.25 -17.22
N SER A 131 -6.96 14.75 -17.40
CA SER A 131 -7.56 15.02 -18.69
C SER A 131 -7.71 16.52 -18.94
N ASP A 132 -7.26 16.96 -20.12
CA ASP A 132 -7.37 18.34 -20.58
C ASP A 132 -8.81 18.86 -20.48
N GLY A 133 -8.99 19.94 -19.73
CA GLY A 133 -10.22 20.73 -19.74
C GLY A 133 -11.15 20.58 -18.55
N GLN A 134 -10.81 19.83 -17.51
CA GLN A 134 -11.65 19.75 -16.31
C GLN A 134 -11.23 20.72 -15.22
N GLU A 135 -12.21 21.21 -14.48
CA GLU A 135 -12.12 22.14 -13.37
C GLU A 135 -11.12 21.66 -12.32
N LYS A 136 -10.32 22.57 -11.81
CA LYS A 136 -9.37 22.30 -10.73
C LYS A 136 -10.13 21.96 -9.44
N VAL A 137 -9.94 20.76 -8.95
CA VAL A 137 -10.58 20.30 -7.70
C VAL A 137 -9.64 20.57 -6.53
N CYS A 138 -10.07 21.42 -5.58
CA CYS A 138 -9.37 21.61 -4.32
C CYS A 138 -9.90 20.63 -3.29
N ARG A 139 -8.99 19.85 -2.69
CA ARG A 139 -9.32 18.90 -1.60
C ARG A 139 -8.66 19.34 -0.31
N PRO A 140 -9.36 19.26 0.83
CA PRO A 140 -8.70 19.43 2.12
C PRO A 140 -7.79 18.22 2.38
N VAL A 141 -6.55 18.49 2.79
CA VAL A 141 -5.53 17.46 3.01
C VAL A 141 -4.78 17.74 4.30
N ILE A 142 -4.53 16.69 5.08
CA ILE A 142 -3.56 16.72 6.18
C ILE A 142 -2.46 15.72 5.85
N ARG A 143 -1.22 16.15 5.86
CA ARG A 143 -0.04 15.29 5.67
C ARG A 143 0.58 14.97 7.01
N LEU A 144 0.81 13.67 7.26
CA LEU A 144 1.48 13.12 8.43
C LEU A 144 2.81 12.51 7.99
N PRO A 145 3.88 13.32 7.84
CA PRO A 145 5.15 12.85 7.25
C PRO A 145 5.80 11.75 8.06
N GLU A 146 5.71 11.79 9.38
CA GLU A 146 6.28 10.76 10.25
C GLU A 146 5.62 9.39 10.07
N LYS A 147 4.34 9.37 9.68
CA LYS A 147 3.57 8.15 9.41
C LYS A 147 3.52 7.80 7.92
N ASN A 148 4.12 8.61 7.06
CA ASN A 148 3.98 8.52 5.61
C ASN A 148 2.51 8.40 5.16
N THR A 149 1.64 9.17 5.81
CA THR A 149 0.19 9.08 5.64
C THR A 149 -0.38 10.42 5.20
N VAL A 150 -1.39 10.36 4.36
CA VAL A 150 -2.15 11.53 3.89
C VAL A 150 -3.62 11.30 4.21
N LEU A 151 -4.21 12.21 4.97
CA LEU A 151 -5.65 12.23 5.22
C LEU A 151 -6.29 13.13 4.16
N THR A 152 -7.26 12.60 3.44
CA THR A 152 -8.01 13.33 2.42
C THR A 152 -9.43 12.78 2.32
N ARG A 153 -10.34 13.58 1.79
CA ARG A 153 -11.71 13.14 1.51
C ARG A 153 -12.13 13.62 0.12
N ILE A 154 -12.93 12.81 -0.52
CA ILE A 154 -13.65 13.20 -1.72
C ILE A 154 -14.94 13.87 -1.22
N LYS A 155 -15.21 15.12 -1.61
CA LYS A 155 -16.53 15.69 -1.38
C LYS A 155 -17.52 14.87 -2.23
N PRO A 156 -18.59 14.33 -1.64
CA PRO A 156 -19.70 13.86 -2.46
C PRO A 156 -20.22 15.06 -3.26
N GLU A 157 -20.38 14.87 -4.56
CA GLU A 157 -21.07 15.82 -5.42
C GLU A 157 -22.51 16.03 -5.00
#